data_8f204db051d02ae759afb6bc0b1387ae
#
_entry.id   8f204db051d02ae759afb6bc0b1387ae
#
_cell.length_a   1.000
_cell.length_b   1.000
_cell.length_c   1.000
_cell.angle_alpha   90.00
_cell.angle_beta   90.00
_cell.angle_gamma   90.00
#
_symmetry.space_group_name_H-M   'P 1'
#
loop_
_entity.id
_entity.type
_entity.pdbx_description
1 polymer ?
#
loop_
_entity_poly.entity_id
_entity_poly.type
_entity_poly.pdbx_seq_one_letter_code
_entity_poly.pdbx_strand_id
1 'polypeptide(L)'
;GQLIDIHGGGKDLKFPHHENEVAQSYAVNDHGLANYWMHNGMLNLDGGKMSKSLGNTVWAKDIIAEKGSNVIRWLLLSVRYRDTLNYSDETMKAAETELQKIYTPWKQAIIKSAMANAELGTEVDSEHFEKFMEAMRDDMNTPNAYAEIFEVTKLLNQSLRVREVDWALVGKWVATLDKMLDVLGIVF
;
A
#
# COMPACT_ATOMS: atom_id res chain seq x y z
N GLY A 1 24.90 23.76 2.33
CA GLY A 1 23.49 23.49 2.12
C GLY A 1 22.86 22.89 3.38
N GLN A 2 21.55 22.79 3.43
CA GLN A 2 20.86 22.09 4.51
C GLN A 2 20.78 20.60 4.18
N LEU A 3 20.74 19.75 5.24
CA LEU A 3 20.40 18.35 5.10
C LEU A 3 18.99 18.22 4.51
N ILE A 4 18.81 17.32 3.56
CA ILE A 4 17.48 16.91 3.10
C ILE A 4 16.90 15.83 4.03
N ASP A 5 15.58 15.81 4.17
CA ASP A 5 14.96 14.86 5.09
C ASP A 5 15.09 13.44 4.58
N ILE A 6 14.67 13.17 3.35
CA ILE A 6 14.68 11.85 2.75
C ILE A 6 15.33 11.92 1.36
N HIS A 7 16.32 11.06 1.11
CA HIS A 7 16.88 10.80 -0.21
C HIS A 7 16.64 9.35 -0.60
N GLY A 8 16.08 9.14 -1.78
CA GLY A 8 15.67 7.81 -2.21
C GLY A 8 16.10 7.47 -3.63
N GLY A 9 16.12 6.19 -3.93
CA GLY A 9 16.40 5.69 -5.27
C GLY A 9 16.33 4.17 -5.35
N GLY A 10 16.67 3.64 -6.51
CA GLY A 10 16.78 2.21 -6.69
C GLY A 10 17.96 1.63 -5.90
N LYS A 11 17.86 0.38 -5.52
CA LYS A 11 18.91 -0.37 -4.82
C LYS A 11 20.26 -0.35 -5.55
N ASP A 12 20.24 -0.25 -6.88
CA ASP A 12 21.41 -0.17 -7.76
C ASP A 12 22.15 1.19 -7.67
N LEU A 13 21.46 2.24 -7.20
CA LEU A 13 22.07 3.56 -7.01
C LEU A 13 22.85 3.67 -5.71
N LYS A 14 22.70 2.75 -4.77
CA LYS A 14 23.37 2.79 -3.48
C LYS A 14 24.87 2.96 -3.64
N PHE A 15 25.47 2.21 -4.58
CA PHE A 15 26.88 2.32 -4.92
C PHE A 15 27.07 2.21 -6.46
N PRO A 16 27.88 3.11 -7.08
CA PRO A 16 28.67 4.18 -6.43
C PRO A 16 27.95 5.53 -6.33
N HIS A 17 26.71 5.68 -6.88
CA HIS A 17 26.08 6.98 -7.09
C HIS A 17 25.80 7.73 -5.76
N HIS A 18 25.01 7.17 -4.88
CA HIS A 18 24.65 7.79 -3.60
C HIS A 18 25.87 7.94 -2.65
N GLU A 19 26.81 7.00 -2.67
CA GLU A 19 28.06 7.14 -1.92
C GLU A 19 28.89 8.34 -2.40
N ASN A 20 28.93 8.59 -3.71
CA ASN A 20 29.58 9.77 -4.27
C ASN A 20 28.85 11.07 -3.90
N GLU A 21 27.53 11.07 -3.87
CA GLU A 21 26.72 12.22 -3.42
C GLU A 21 27.00 12.56 -1.94
N VAL A 22 27.11 11.54 -1.10
CA VAL A 22 27.52 11.72 0.31
C VAL A 22 28.91 12.34 0.41
N ALA A 23 29.87 11.80 -0.34
CA ALA A 23 31.25 12.33 -0.35
C ALA A 23 31.29 13.78 -0.84
N GLN A 24 30.54 14.13 -1.88
CA GLN A 24 30.43 15.50 -2.38
C GLN A 24 29.83 16.45 -1.33
N SER A 25 28.80 16.00 -0.62
CA SER A 25 28.17 16.79 0.45
C SER A 25 29.16 17.06 1.58
N TYR A 26 29.88 16.06 2.04
CA TYR A 26 30.90 16.23 3.07
C TYR A 26 32.03 17.20 2.64
N ALA A 27 32.46 17.11 1.39
CA ALA A 27 33.51 18.00 0.87
C ALA A 27 33.13 19.49 0.84
N VAL A 28 31.83 19.80 0.73
CA VAL A 28 31.34 21.18 0.58
C VAL A 28 30.68 21.69 1.83
N ASN A 29 29.96 20.85 2.57
CA ASN A 29 29.09 21.25 3.66
C ASN A 29 29.52 20.74 5.03
N ASP A 30 30.56 19.90 5.10
CA ASP A 30 31.05 19.27 6.33
C ASP A 30 30.05 18.37 7.05
N HIS A 31 29.03 17.90 6.31
CA HIS A 31 28.00 16.96 6.78
C HIS A 31 27.44 16.08 5.64
N GLY A 32 26.72 15.03 6.00
CA GLY A 32 26.04 14.15 5.04
C GLY A 32 24.96 14.85 4.22
N LEU A 33 24.43 14.16 3.21
CA LEU A 33 23.42 14.72 2.30
C LEU A 33 22.01 14.64 2.85
N ALA A 34 21.63 13.54 3.50
CA ALA A 34 20.27 13.28 3.96
C ALA A 34 20.22 12.63 5.34
N ASN A 35 19.12 12.88 6.06
CA ASN A 35 18.82 12.23 7.33
C ASN A 35 18.43 10.77 7.15
N TYR A 36 17.60 10.48 6.13
CA TYR A 36 17.12 9.15 5.83
C TYR A 36 17.39 8.78 4.38
N TRP A 37 17.82 7.51 4.17
CA TRP A 37 18.08 6.95 2.86
C TRP A 37 17.12 5.79 2.60
N MET A 38 16.38 5.86 1.50
CA MET A 38 15.43 4.83 1.10
C MET A 38 15.84 4.21 -0.23
N HIS A 39 16.10 2.91 -0.24
CA HIS A 39 16.46 2.18 -1.45
C HIS A 39 15.40 1.11 -1.74
N ASN A 40 14.60 1.34 -2.77
CA ASN A 40 13.61 0.36 -3.22
C ASN A 40 14.23 -0.76 -4.04
N GLY A 41 13.60 -1.92 -3.98
CA GLY A 41 13.93 -3.07 -4.80
C GLY A 41 13.66 -2.83 -6.28
N MET A 42 14.03 -3.82 -7.09
CA MET A 42 13.86 -3.75 -8.55
C MET A 42 12.44 -4.17 -8.95
N LEU A 43 11.96 -3.59 -10.04
CA LEU A 43 10.76 -4.05 -10.72
C LEU A 43 11.17 -4.93 -11.90
N ASN A 44 10.79 -6.20 -11.85
CA ASN A 44 10.96 -7.13 -12.96
C ASN A 44 9.66 -7.24 -13.78
N LEU A 45 9.81 -7.51 -15.07
CA LEU A 45 8.71 -7.78 -15.98
C LEU A 45 8.80 -9.26 -16.40
N ASP A 46 7.75 -10.05 -16.14
CA ASP A 46 7.69 -11.49 -16.45
C ASP A 46 8.95 -12.28 -16.01
N GLY A 47 9.46 -11.94 -14.80
CA GLY A 47 10.67 -12.55 -14.25
C GLY A 47 12.00 -12.05 -14.84
N GLY A 48 11.97 -11.12 -15.80
CA GLY A 48 13.14 -10.48 -16.41
C GLY A 48 13.31 -9.01 -16.00
N LYS A 49 14.53 -8.48 -16.11
CA LYS A 49 14.79 -7.07 -15.83
C LYS A 49 14.07 -6.19 -16.84
N MET A 50 13.25 -5.25 -16.36
CA MET A 50 12.69 -4.20 -17.19
C MET A 50 13.77 -3.15 -17.52
N SER A 51 13.96 -2.84 -18.80
CA SER A 51 14.86 -1.77 -19.21
C SER A 51 14.43 -1.14 -20.53
N LYS A 52 14.74 0.16 -20.70
CA LYS A 52 14.47 0.88 -21.96
C LYS A 52 15.23 0.27 -23.14
N SER A 53 16.44 -0.23 -22.91
CA SER A 53 17.28 -0.85 -23.95
C SER A 53 16.72 -2.18 -24.47
N LEU A 54 15.91 -2.88 -23.69
CA LEU A 54 15.22 -4.12 -24.07
C LEU A 54 13.86 -3.86 -24.74
N GLY A 55 13.38 -2.61 -24.74
CA GLY A 55 12.09 -2.25 -25.32
C GLY A 55 10.87 -2.85 -24.60
N ASN A 56 11.06 -3.42 -23.40
CA ASN A 56 10.03 -4.07 -22.59
C ASN A 56 9.49 -3.19 -21.47
N THR A 57 9.53 -1.86 -21.64
CA THR A 57 9.02 -0.93 -20.62
C THR A 57 7.51 -0.84 -20.65
N VAL A 58 6.91 -0.97 -19.49
CA VAL A 58 5.48 -0.71 -19.26
C VAL A 58 5.34 0.62 -18.50
N TRP A 59 4.51 1.51 -19.01
CA TRP A 59 4.32 2.82 -18.39
C TRP A 59 3.21 2.76 -17.36
N ALA A 60 3.50 3.21 -16.15
CA ALA A 60 2.50 3.26 -15.06
C ALA A 60 1.23 4.01 -15.46
N LYS A 61 1.34 5.09 -16.25
CA LYS A 61 0.19 5.86 -16.77
C LYS A 61 -0.77 5.00 -17.59
N ASP A 62 -0.24 4.06 -18.39
CA ASP A 62 -1.05 3.21 -19.27
C ASP A 62 -1.76 2.13 -18.44
N ILE A 63 -1.08 1.56 -17.45
CA ILE A 63 -1.69 0.62 -16.49
C ILE A 63 -2.78 1.31 -15.66
N ILE A 64 -2.52 2.54 -15.19
CA ILE A 64 -3.52 3.31 -14.43
C ILE A 64 -4.76 3.58 -15.28
N ALA A 65 -4.58 3.90 -16.57
CA ALA A 65 -5.69 4.14 -17.48
C ALA A 65 -6.53 2.87 -17.73
N GLU A 66 -5.89 1.69 -17.75
CA GLU A 66 -6.55 0.41 -17.99
C GLU A 66 -7.16 -0.20 -16.73
N LYS A 67 -6.40 -0.23 -15.64
CA LYS A 67 -6.72 -1.01 -14.42
C LYS A 67 -7.15 -0.15 -13.23
N GLY A 68 -6.91 1.16 -13.29
CA GLY A 68 -7.14 2.09 -12.18
C GLY A 68 -5.96 2.20 -11.21
N SER A 69 -5.93 3.34 -10.51
CA SER A 69 -4.84 3.68 -9.58
C SER A 69 -4.76 2.74 -8.36
N ASN A 70 -5.88 2.28 -7.86
CA ASN A 70 -5.93 1.41 -6.69
C ASN A 70 -5.23 0.06 -6.94
N VAL A 71 -5.44 -0.52 -8.13
CA VAL A 71 -4.87 -1.84 -8.48
C VAL A 71 -3.35 -1.76 -8.58
N ILE A 72 -2.82 -0.75 -9.28
CA ILE A 72 -1.36 -0.60 -9.38
C ILE A 72 -0.74 -0.28 -8.02
N ARG A 73 -1.39 0.56 -7.21
CA ARG A 73 -0.92 0.88 -5.86
C ARG A 73 -0.91 -0.35 -4.97
N TRP A 74 -1.98 -1.14 -5.00
CA TRP A 74 -2.06 -2.41 -4.26
C TRP A 74 -0.96 -3.37 -4.67
N LEU A 75 -0.73 -3.56 -5.97
CA LEU A 75 0.36 -4.40 -6.46
C LEU A 75 1.73 -3.90 -5.97
N LEU A 76 2.03 -2.60 -6.09
CA LEU A 76 3.32 -2.05 -5.69
C LEU A 76 3.58 -2.19 -4.18
N LEU A 77 2.53 -2.14 -3.36
CA LEU A 77 2.61 -2.28 -1.91
C LEU A 77 2.49 -3.75 -1.44
N SER A 78 2.30 -4.72 -2.33
CA SER A 78 2.15 -6.15 -1.97
C SER A 78 3.45 -6.80 -1.48
N VAL A 79 4.58 -6.15 -1.70
CA VAL A 79 5.90 -6.57 -1.22
C VAL A 79 6.53 -5.44 -0.40
N ARG A 80 7.53 -5.76 0.42
CA ARG A 80 8.32 -4.70 1.06
C ARG A 80 9.04 -3.87 0.02
N TYR A 81 9.11 -2.55 0.19
CA TYR A 81 9.72 -1.66 -0.80
C TYR A 81 11.19 -1.99 -1.12
N ARG A 82 11.90 -2.69 -0.23
CA ARG A 82 13.28 -3.14 -0.44
C ARG A 82 13.38 -4.41 -1.30
N ASP A 83 12.28 -5.13 -1.49
CA ASP A 83 12.25 -6.40 -2.19
C ASP A 83 11.98 -6.20 -3.68
N THR A 84 12.34 -7.20 -4.47
CA THR A 84 12.04 -7.21 -5.90
C THR A 84 10.57 -7.53 -6.12
N LEU A 85 9.88 -6.69 -6.87
CA LEU A 85 8.52 -6.94 -7.32
C LEU A 85 8.52 -7.49 -8.75
N ASN A 86 7.80 -8.56 -9.01
CA ASN A 86 7.53 -9.05 -10.34
C ASN A 86 6.18 -8.53 -10.84
N TYR A 87 6.21 -7.79 -11.93
CA TYR A 87 5.02 -7.40 -12.66
C TYR A 87 4.71 -8.45 -13.73
N SER A 88 3.51 -8.97 -13.73
CA SER A 88 2.95 -9.86 -14.74
C SER A 88 1.43 -9.74 -14.75
N ASP A 89 0.79 -10.26 -15.78
CA ASP A 89 -0.68 -10.32 -15.83
C ASP A 89 -1.26 -11.12 -14.65
N GLU A 90 -0.55 -12.16 -14.21
CA GLU A 90 -0.96 -12.97 -13.06
C GLU A 90 -0.93 -12.16 -11.75
N THR A 91 0.17 -11.43 -11.48
CA THR A 91 0.29 -10.61 -10.25
C THR A 91 -0.68 -9.44 -10.27
N MET A 92 -0.94 -8.88 -11.44
CA MET A 92 -1.95 -7.83 -11.60
C MET A 92 -3.35 -8.35 -11.33
N LYS A 93 -3.71 -9.51 -11.87
CA LYS A 93 -5.01 -10.15 -11.62
C LYS A 93 -5.19 -10.57 -10.16
N ALA A 94 -4.11 -10.98 -9.51
CA ALA A 94 -4.12 -11.26 -8.07
C ALA A 94 -4.45 -9.99 -7.27
N ALA A 95 -3.80 -8.86 -7.58
CA ALA A 95 -4.06 -7.56 -6.95
C ALA A 95 -5.52 -7.09 -7.15
N GLU A 96 -6.07 -7.23 -8.36
CA GLU A 96 -7.48 -6.95 -8.65
C GLU A 96 -8.40 -7.81 -7.78
N THR A 97 -8.10 -9.10 -7.69
CA THR A 97 -8.91 -10.06 -6.92
C THR A 97 -8.87 -9.76 -5.42
N GLU A 98 -7.71 -9.38 -4.88
CA GLU A 98 -7.55 -9.02 -3.48
C GLU A 98 -8.31 -7.74 -3.13
N LEU A 99 -8.16 -6.69 -3.94
CA LEU A 99 -8.94 -5.46 -3.76
C LEU A 99 -10.45 -5.73 -3.83
N GLN A 100 -10.90 -6.60 -4.73
CA GLN A 100 -12.31 -6.95 -4.85
C GLN A 100 -12.83 -7.68 -3.60
N LYS A 101 -12.00 -8.49 -2.93
CA LYS A 101 -12.35 -9.14 -1.66
C LYS A 101 -12.59 -8.13 -0.54
N ILE A 102 -11.89 -7.00 -0.55
CA ILE A 102 -12.05 -5.91 0.42
C ILE A 102 -13.24 -5.03 0.04
N TYR A 103 -13.30 -4.63 -1.22
CA TYR A 103 -14.34 -3.74 -1.74
C TYR A 103 -15.75 -4.33 -1.62
N THR A 104 -15.90 -5.62 -1.88
CA THR A 104 -17.24 -6.26 -1.89
C THR A 104 -17.95 -6.15 -0.54
N PRO A 105 -17.37 -6.56 0.61
CA PRO A 105 -18.04 -6.42 1.89
C PRO A 105 -18.18 -4.96 2.34
N TRP A 106 -17.20 -4.12 2.02
CA TRP A 106 -17.30 -2.68 2.26
C TRP A 106 -18.52 -2.08 1.56
N LYS A 107 -18.66 -2.30 0.25
CA LYS A 107 -19.82 -1.86 -0.53
C LYS A 107 -21.13 -2.43 -0.03
N GLN A 108 -21.14 -3.72 0.35
CA GLN A 108 -22.34 -4.35 0.93
C GLN A 108 -22.75 -3.71 2.24
N ALA A 109 -21.81 -3.30 3.10
CA ALA A 109 -22.09 -2.60 4.35
C ALA A 109 -22.81 -1.28 4.06
N ILE A 110 -22.29 -0.48 3.15
CA ILE A 110 -22.89 0.81 2.75
C ILE A 110 -24.30 0.62 2.19
N ILE A 111 -24.50 -0.32 1.29
CA ILE A 111 -25.81 -0.56 0.65
C ILE A 111 -26.82 -1.08 1.68
N LYS A 112 -26.45 -2.09 2.47
CA LYS A 112 -27.37 -2.71 3.44
C LYS A 112 -27.75 -1.75 4.57
N SER A 113 -26.81 -0.94 5.07
CA SER A 113 -27.12 0.08 6.08
C SER A 113 -28.11 1.11 5.57
N ALA A 114 -27.92 1.59 4.33
CA ALA A 114 -28.86 2.51 3.70
C ALA A 114 -30.25 1.89 3.53
N MET A 115 -30.34 0.61 3.14
CA MET A 115 -31.62 -0.10 3.04
C MET A 115 -32.31 -0.31 4.38
N ALA A 116 -31.52 -0.43 5.46
CA ALA A 116 -32.03 -0.57 6.82
C ALA A 116 -32.34 0.79 7.50
N ASN A 117 -32.11 1.91 6.83
CA ASN A 117 -32.12 3.27 7.41
C ASN A 117 -31.23 3.37 8.68
N ALA A 118 -30.11 2.65 8.68
CA ALA A 118 -29.16 2.64 9.77
C ALA A 118 -27.97 3.55 9.46
N GLU A 119 -27.56 4.33 10.45
CA GLU A 119 -26.34 5.14 10.35
C GLU A 119 -25.12 4.29 10.74
N LEU A 120 -24.08 4.34 9.92
CA LEU A 120 -22.79 3.73 10.24
C LEU A 120 -22.00 4.69 11.12
N GLY A 121 -21.51 4.20 12.26
CA GLY A 121 -20.61 4.96 13.12
C GLY A 121 -19.26 5.22 12.43
N THR A 122 -18.54 6.24 12.93
CA THR A 122 -17.20 6.64 12.43
C THR A 122 -16.10 6.25 13.42
N GLU A 123 -16.43 5.51 14.45
CA GLU A 123 -15.45 5.01 15.42
C GLU A 123 -14.52 3.99 14.78
N VAL A 124 -13.22 4.19 14.97
CA VAL A 124 -12.18 3.27 14.49
C VAL A 124 -11.83 2.28 15.59
N ASP A 125 -11.68 1.00 15.25
CA ASP A 125 -11.14 0.02 16.18
C ASP A 125 -9.66 0.29 16.43
N SER A 126 -9.34 0.72 17.65
CA SER A 126 -7.99 1.12 18.04
C SER A 126 -7.00 -0.05 18.05
N GLU A 127 -7.47 -1.26 18.40
CA GLU A 127 -6.59 -2.43 18.47
C GLU A 127 -6.09 -2.83 17.07
N HIS A 128 -7.01 -3.03 16.12
CA HIS A 128 -6.66 -3.42 14.75
C HIS A 128 -5.90 -2.31 14.02
N PHE A 129 -6.30 -1.05 14.22
CA PHE A 129 -5.57 0.06 13.61
C PHE A 129 -4.15 0.20 14.15
N GLU A 130 -3.93 -0.03 15.46
CA GLU A 130 -2.57 0.02 16.03
C GLU A 130 -1.70 -1.14 15.51
N LYS A 131 -2.21 -2.36 15.38
CA LYS A 131 -1.49 -3.48 14.75
C LYS A 131 -1.08 -3.16 13.31
N PHE A 132 -1.97 -2.55 12.56
CA PHE A 132 -1.66 -2.04 11.21
C PHE A 132 -0.53 -1.00 11.27
N MET A 133 -0.61 -0.03 12.18
CA MET A 133 0.41 1.01 12.34
C MET A 133 1.75 0.48 12.86
N GLU A 134 1.76 -0.55 13.69
CA GLU A 134 2.98 -1.26 14.09
C GLU A 134 3.69 -1.86 12.88
N ALA A 135 2.96 -2.51 11.97
CA ALA A 135 3.52 -3.00 10.72
C ALA A 135 4.07 -1.86 9.85
N MET A 136 3.36 -0.75 9.76
CA MET A 136 3.82 0.42 9.00
C MET A 136 5.06 1.08 9.61
N ARG A 137 5.21 1.08 10.95
CA ARG A 137 6.42 1.57 11.64
C ARG A 137 7.62 0.63 11.53
N ASP A 138 7.40 -0.67 11.23
CA ASP A 138 8.45 -1.65 10.95
C ASP A 138 8.94 -1.52 9.50
N ASP A 139 9.65 -0.44 9.21
CA ASP A 139 10.23 -0.15 7.88
C ASP A 139 9.19 -0.27 6.74
N MET A 140 7.98 0.24 6.99
CA MET A 140 6.84 0.17 6.06
C MET A 140 6.57 -1.27 5.58
N ASN A 141 6.36 -2.18 6.52
CA ASN A 141 6.05 -3.58 6.26
C ASN A 141 4.61 -3.73 5.75
N THR A 142 4.39 -3.31 4.52
CA THR A 142 3.07 -3.33 3.88
C THR A 142 2.47 -4.73 3.76
N PRO A 143 3.23 -5.83 3.55
CA PRO A 143 2.65 -7.17 3.59
C PRO A 143 1.99 -7.52 4.93
N ASN A 144 2.61 -7.14 6.06
CA ASN A 144 2.00 -7.35 7.37
C ASN A 144 0.80 -6.41 7.60
N ALA A 145 0.88 -5.17 7.11
CA ALA A 145 -0.26 -4.24 7.13
C ALA A 145 -1.45 -4.80 6.34
N TYR A 146 -1.22 -5.46 5.20
CA TYR A 146 -2.26 -6.15 4.42
C TYR A 146 -2.94 -7.28 5.19
N ALA A 147 -2.18 -8.05 5.97
CA ALA A 147 -2.76 -9.12 6.80
C ALA A 147 -3.81 -8.55 7.76
N GLU A 148 -3.56 -7.37 8.34
CA GLU A 148 -4.51 -6.71 9.24
C GLU A 148 -5.73 -6.17 8.51
N ILE A 149 -5.56 -5.61 7.30
CA ILE A 149 -6.69 -5.20 6.45
C ILE A 149 -7.60 -6.40 6.13
N PHE A 150 -7.01 -7.56 5.80
CA PHE A 150 -7.79 -8.76 5.53
C PHE A 150 -8.50 -9.31 6.78
N GLU A 151 -7.90 -9.20 7.97
CA GLU A 151 -8.56 -9.60 9.21
C GLU A 151 -9.78 -8.72 9.50
N VAL A 152 -9.66 -7.38 9.40
CA VAL A 152 -10.79 -6.46 9.55
C VAL A 152 -11.85 -6.70 8.46
N THR A 153 -11.44 -6.97 7.22
CA THR A 153 -12.37 -7.34 6.14
C THR A 153 -13.17 -8.60 6.46
N LYS A 154 -12.52 -9.60 7.06
CA LYS A 154 -13.17 -10.83 7.50
C LYS A 154 -14.19 -10.55 8.62
N LEU A 155 -13.82 -9.74 9.62
CA LEU A 155 -14.71 -9.31 10.69
C LEU A 155 -15.94 -8.58 10.15
N LEU A 156 -15.75 -7.66 9.20
CA LEU A 156 -16.83 -6.98 8.49
C LEU A 156 -17.76 -7.97 7.79
N ASN A 157 -17.19 -8.92 7.03
CA ASN A 157 -17.98 -9.97 6.37
C ASN A 157 -18.80 -10.80 7.35
N GLN A 158 -18.24 -11.18 8.49
CA GLN A 158 -18.92 -11.95 9.52
C GLN A 158 -20.08 -11.15 10.11
N SER A 159 -19.87 -9.87 10.43
CA SER A 159 -20.89 -8.97 10.99
C SER A 159 -22.08 -8.75 10.04
N LEU A 160 -21.86 -8.85 8.72
CA LEU A 160 -22.92 -8.71 7.70
C LEU A 160 -23.73 -10.00 7.42
N ARG A 161 -23.30 -11.16 7.93
CA ARG A 161 -23.93 -12.47 7.66
C ARG A 161 -24.85 -12.96 8.76
N VAL A 162 -24.95 -12.22 9.85
CA VAL A 162 -25.84 -12.55 10.96
C VAL A 162 -27.29 -12.15 10.66
N ARG A 163 -28.25 -12.79 11.34
CA ARG A 163 -29.68 -12.51 11.14
C ARG A 163 -30.05 -11.11 11.60
N GLU A 164 -29.50 -10.69 12.75
CA GLU A 164 -29.68 -9.35 13.32
C GLU A 164 -28.35 -8.63 13.27
N VAL A 165 -28.24 -7.67 12.35
CA VAL A 165 -26.99 -6.94 12.08
C VAL A 165 -26.82 -5.84 13.12
N ASP A 166 -25.69 -5.86 13.82
CA ASP A 166 -25.26 -4.74 14.67
C ASP A 166 -24.57 -3.68 13.77
N TRP A 167 -25.32 -2.63 13.44
CA TRP A 167 -24.84 -1.56 12.55
C TRP A 167 -23.74 -0.68 13.19
N ALA A 168 -23.70 -0.59 14.53
CA ALA A 168 -22.62 0.11 15.21
C ALA A 168 -21.30 -0.65 15.00
N LEU A 169 -21.31 -1.96 15.15
CA LEU A 169 -20.15 -2.82 14.91
C LEU A 169 -19.75 -2.83 13.43
N VAL A 170 -20.71 -2.89 12.50
CA VAL A 170 -20.43 -2.79 11.05
C VAL A 170 -19.78 -1.46 10.72
N GLY A 171 -20.31 -0.35 11.25
CA GLY A 171 -19.74 0.98 11.08
C GLY A 171 -18.30 1.08 11.57
N LYS A 172 -18.01 0.47 12.72
CA LYS A 172 -16.66 0.40 13.29
C LYS A 172 -15.66 -0.28 12.34
N TRP A 173 -16.04 -1.42 11.75
CA TRP A 173 -15.17 -2.11 10.78
C TRP A 173 -15.00 -1.34 9.48
N VAL A 174 -16.05 -0.70 8.99
CA VAL A 174 -15.97 0.16 7.79
C VAL A 174 -15.01 1.33 8.04
N ALA A 175 -15.19 2.07 9.14
CA ALA A 175 -14.35 3.21 9.50
C ALA A 175 -12.88 2.79 9.71
N THR A 176 -12.64 1.61 10.27
CA THR A 176 -11.29 1.06 10.46
C THR A 176 -10.63 0.75 9.11
N LEU A 177 -11.36 0.08 8.20
CA LEU A 177 -10.87 -0.18 6.84
C LEU A 177 -10.59 1.10 6.08
N ASP A 178 -11.50 2.06 6.10
CA ASP A 178 -11.33 3.34 5.41
C ASP A 178 -10.05 4.04 5.88
N LYS A 179 -9.80 4.05 7.19
CA LYS A 179 -8.61 4.67 7.76
C LYS A 179 -7.31 3.94 7.39
N MET A 180 -7.31 2.60 7.36
CA MET A 180 -6.15 1.81 6.92
C MET A 180 -5.87 2.02 5.43
N LEU A 181 -6.91 2.00 4.61
CA LEU A 181 -6.81 2.20 3.16
C LEU A 181 -6.36 3.62 2.81
N ASP A 182 -6.83 4.63 3.55
CA ASP A 182 -6.40 6.02 3.38
C ASP A 182 -4.90 6.19 3.61
N VAL A 183 -4.33 5.55 4.65
CA VAL A 183 -2.86 5.54 4.87
C VAL A 183 -2.11 4.98 3.67
N LEU A 184 -2.67 3.99 2.98
CA LEU A 184 -2.09 3.39 1.77
C LEU A 184 -2.45 4.19 0.49
N GLY A 185 -3.28 5.22 0.57
CA GLY A 185 -3.74 6.02 -0.55
C GLY A 185 -4.70 5.26 -1.48
N ILE A 186 -5.51 4.35 -0.94
CA ILE A 186 -6.54 3.58 -1.65
C ILE A 186 -7.91 4.14 -1.28
N VAL A 187 -8.72 4.47 -2.28
CA VAL A 187 -10.03 5.09 -2.11
C VAL A 187 -11.09 4.29 -2.86
N PHE A 188 -12.18 3.89 -2.19
CA PHE A 188 -13.33 3.17 -2.76
C PHE A 188 -14.50 4.11 -3.08
#